data_658be0664dd8769ffc86072221605381
#
_entry.id   658be0664dd8769ffc86072221605381
#
_cell.length_a   1.000
_cell.length_b   1.000
_cell.length_c   1.000
_cell.angle_alpha   90.00
_cell.angle_beta   90.00
_cell.angle_gamma   90.00
#
_symmetry.space_group_name_H-M   'P 1'
#
loop_
_entity.id
_entity.type
_entity.pdbx_description
1 polymer ?
#
loop_
_entity_poly.entity_id
_entity_poly.type
_entity_poly.pdbx_seq_one_letter_code
_entity_poly.pdbx_strand_id
1 'polypeptide(L)'
;MQRSKHYKINXVANKKILILTYYWPPSGGTGVQRWLHFSRYLEELGWEPIIYTPLNPEAPVQDPKLSALVGPKTTVLQRKIWEPTSAYKSLIGKKGKQLHTGFLQENSKSKTSWLQKGAMWLRANVFIPDAKMAWIGPSVRFLKKYLQENPVAAIISTGPPHSLHLIARGLKRQTKLPWIADFRDPWTQIDWFEQLPLTKWGLGLHKRLEQSIFQEADELVVVSRDMQTQMEKLAQRTVHLISNGFAPSDFQSFVKQPDPHFTILHTGSINKDRNPSALWESLAAFVEQNPNVAKQLRIRLIGALDASVLHDLERFHLTSYTHFETFVPHEKVIEELASCSLLLLPLNNVKSQKGIVTGKVFEYLASEQPILAIGPADGDAAAILNEQEGTLMVPFETAVPWSKVMALCDTKPNRKETLLPYSRAELAKKMHQLLETHCA
;
A
#
# COMPACT_ATOMS: atom_id res chain seq x y z
N MET A 1 -32.07 29.67 -50.77
CA MET A 1 -31.77 28.40 -50.10
C MET A 1 -30.30 28.35 -49.70
N GLN A 2 -29.95 28.84 -48.51
CA GLN A 2 -28.61 28.73 -47.98
C GLN A 2 -28.53 27.47 -47.12
N ARG A 3 -27.74 26.50 -47.56
CA ARG A 3 -27.41 25.33 -46.73
C ARG A 3 -26.36 25.73 -45.71
N SER A 4 -26.76 25.80 -44.46
CA SER A 4 -25.84 25.94 -43.34
C SER A 4 -25.05 24.63 -43.21
N LYS A 5 -23.76 24.67 -43.51
CA LYS A 5 -22.84 23.57 -43.22
C LYS A 5 -22.57 23.59 -41.71
N HIS A 6 -23.24 22.72 -40.96
CA HIS A 6 -22.88 22.45 -39.58
C HIS A 6 -21.54 21.69 -39.58
N TYR A 7 -20.46 22.37 -39.31
CA TYR A 7 -19.20 21.72 -38.97
C TYR A 7 -19.35 21.08 -37.60
N LYS A 8 -19.46 19.75 -37.63
CA LYS A 8 -19.27 18.98 -36.40
C LYS A 8 -17.78 19.12 -36.02
N ILE A 9 -17.48 19.97 -35.07
CA ILE A 9 -16.17 20.00 -34.44
C ILE A 9 -16.12 18.74 -33.60
N ASN A 10 -15.38 17.73 -34.08
CA ASN A 10 -15.04 16.55 -33.28
C ASN A 10 -14.10 16.99 -32.18
N UNK A 11 -14.42 17.45 -31.07
CA UNK A 11 -13.81 17.68 -30.28
C UNK A 11 -13.24 16.70 -29.93
N VAL A 12 -12.17 16.52 -30.08
CA VAL A 12 -11.34 15.51 -29.47
C VAL A 12 -11.60 15.58 -27.96
N ALA A 13 -12.12 14.52 -27.44
CA ALA A 13 -12.42 14.43 -26.01
C ALA A 13 -11.15 14.79 -25.22
N ASN A 14 -11.28 15.67 -24.23
CA ASN A 14 -10.16 16.03 -23.36
C ASN A 14 -9.73 14.76 -22.58
N LYS A 15 -8.52 14.29 -22.81
CA LYS A 15 -7.97 13.08 -22.18
C LYS A 15 -6.97 13.41 -21.06
N LYS A 16 -6.85 14.66 -20.65
CA LYS A 16 -6.01 15.03 -19.50
C LYS A 16 -6.71 14.71 -18.19
N ILE A 17 -5.97 14.13 -17.23
CA ILE A 17 -6.48 13.83 -15.90
C ILE A 17 -5.53 14.39 -14.83
N LEU A 18 -6.09 15.03 -13.80
CA LEU A 18 -5.32 15.53 -12.66
C LEU A 18 -5.31 14.47 -11.57
N ILE A 19 -4.14 14.02 -11.19
CA ILE A 19 -3.93 13.00 -10.15
C ILE A 19 -3.24 13.64 -8.95
N LEU A 20 -3.92 13.65 -7.81
CA LEU A 20 -3.41 14.22 -6.56
C LEU A 20 -2.83 13.08 -5.73
N THR A 21 -1.51 13.07 -5.54
CA THR A 21 -0.79 12.05 -4.76
C THR A 21 0.30 12.69 -3.89
N TYR A 22 0.53 12.11 -2.72
CA TYR A 22 1.63 12.55 -1.85
C TYR A 22 2.95 11.85 -2.21
N TYR A 23 2.87 10.58 -2.54
CA TYR A 23 4.04 9.74 -2.82
C TYR A 23 4.25 9.62 -4.33
N TRP A 24 5.39 10.12 -4.81
CA TRP A 24 5.77 10.09 -6.21
C TRP A 24 7.29 9.97 -6.34
N PRO A 25 7.84 9.36 -7.40
CA PRO A 25 9.31 9.28 -7.55
C PRO A 25 9.98 10.66 -7.44
N PRO A 26 11.16 10.76 -6.81
CA PRO A 26 12.06 9.67 -6.39
C PRO A 26 11.73 9.00 -5.04
N SER A 27 10.61 9.34 -4.41
CA SER A 27 10.14 8.59 -3.23
C SER A 27 9.92 7.13 -3.59
N GLY A 28 10.26 6.23 -2.68
CA GLY A 28 10.09 4.79 -2.84
C GLY A 28 8.99 4.22 -1.95
N GLY A 29 8.89 2.92 -1.93
CA GLY A 29 7.96 2.17 -1.09
C GLY A 29 6.61 1.93 -1.73
N THR A 30 5.74 1.24 -1.02
CA THR A 30 4.45 0.76 -1.53
C THR A 30 3.48 1.87 -1.93
N GLY A 31 3.58 3.03 -1.25
CA GLY A 31 2.69 4.17 -1.51
C GLY A 31 2.87 4.79 -2.91
N VAL A 32 4.03 4.60 -3.51
CA VAL A 32 4.36 5.14 -4.85
C VAL A 32 3.85 4.22 -5.95
N GLN A 33 3.99 2.91 -5.76
CA GLN A 33 3.85 1.90 -6.82
C GLN A 33 2.49 1.95 -7.53
N ARG A 34 1.40 2.09 -6.77
CA ARG A 34 0.04 2.04 -7.32
C ARG A 34 -0.16 3.10 -8.40
N TRP A 35 0.06 4.37 -8.08
CA TRP A 35 -0.25 5.46 -9.01
C TRP A 35 0.86 5.71 -10.04
N LEU A 36 2.10 5.32 -9.75
CA LEU A 36 3.17 5.32 -10.74
C LEU A 36 2.79 4.38 -11.90
N HIS A 37 2.37 3.15 -11.58
CA HIS A 37 1.98 2.18 -12.61
C HIS A 37 0.63 2.55 -13.26
N PHE A 38 -0.36 2.97 -12.47
CA PHE A 38 -1.66 3.37 -13.03
C PHE A 38 -1.50 4.53 -14.01
N SER A 39 -0.73 5.56 -13.68
CA SER A 39 -0.53 6.70 -14.59
C SER A 39 0.11 6.25 -15.91
N ARG A 40 1.09 5.35 -15.83
CA ARG A 40 1.75 4.81 -17.02
C ARG A 40 0.78 4.02 -17.92
N TYR A 41 0.02 3.09 -17.32
CA TYR A 41 -0.95 2.30 -18.09
C TYR A 41 -2.11 3.15 -18.61
N LEU A 42 -2.56 4.16 -17.85
CA LEU A 42 -3.57 5.10 -18.34
C LEU A 42 -3.04 5.90 -19.54
N GLU A 43 -1.75 6.24 -19.52
CA GLU A 43 -1.10 6.89 -20.65
C GLU A 43 -1.13 6.00 -21.90
N GLU A 44 -0.88 4.70 -21.75
CA GLU A 44 -0.97 3.72 -22.85
C GLU A 44 -2.43 3.60 -23.35
N LEU A 45 -3.42 3.85 -22.49
CA LEU A 45 -4.84 3.85 -22.83
C LEU A 45 -5.33 5.22 -23.37
N GLY A 46 -4.40 6.13 -23.62
CA GLY A 46 -4.67 7.41 -24.27
C GLY A 46 -4.90 8.60 -23.35
N TRP A 47 -4.76 8.44 -22.03
CA TRP A 47 -4.87 9.56 -21.09
C TRP A 47 -3.55 10.32 -21.01
N GLU A 48 -3.62 11.56 -20.58
CA GLU A 48 -2.45 12.42 -20.30
C GLU A 48 -2.45 12.79 -18.81
N PRO A 49 -1.71 12.04 -17.97
CA PRO A 49 -1.69 12.31 -16.54
C PRO A 49 -0.96 13.61 -16.19
N ILE A 50 -1.57 14.38 -15.30
CA ILE A 50 -0.96 15.53 -14.64
C ILE A 50 -0.90 15.19 -13.16
N ILE A 51 0.31 14.96 -12.66
CA ILE A 51 0.54 14.55 -11.27
C ILE A 51 0.77 15.80 -10.42
N TYR A 52 0.00 15.96 -9.36
CA TYR A 52 0.25 17.00 -8.35
C TYR A 52 0.76 16.35 -7.07
N THR A 53 1.94 16.74 -6.62
CA THR A 53 2.65 16.12 -5.51
C THR A 53 3.51 17.16 -4.77
N PRO A 54 3.87 16.95 -3.48
CA PRO A 54 4.76 17.89 -2.81
C PRO A 54 6.19 17.81 -3.34
N LEU A 55 6.87 18.93 -3.32
CA LEU A 55 8.29 19.03 -3.68
C LEU A 55 9.18 18.39 -2.59
N ASN A 56 8.74 18.47 -1.34
CA ASN A 56 9.49 18.07 -0.14
C ASN A 56 8.72 17.04 0.70
N PRO A 57 8.35 15.87 0.13
CA PRO A 57 7.57 14.90 0.90
C PRO A 57 8.40 14.27 2.01
N GLU A 58 7.75 13.96 3.13
CA GLU A 58 8.35 13.10 4.15
C GLU A 58 8.22 11.64 3.69
N ALA A 59 9.21 11.17 2.94
CA ALA A 59 9.26 9.80 2.44
C ALA A 59 10.50 9.11 3.04
N PRO A 60 10.30 8.08 3.87
CA PRO A 60 11.43 7.42 4.54
C PRO A 60 12.31 6.63 3.58
N VAL A 61 11.77 6.24 2.43
CA VAL A 61 12.49 5.47 1.42
C VAL A 61 12.63 6.32 0.16
N GLN A 62 13.82 6.34 -0.42
CA GLN A 62 14.09 6.98 -1.71
C GLN A 62 14.52 5.92 -2.70
N ASP A 63 13.96 5.98 -3.90
CA ASP A 63 14.31 5.06 -4.99
C ASP A 63 14.32 5.85 -6.32
N PRO A 64 15.48 6.43 -6.66
CA PRO A 64 15.62 7.21 -7.90
C PRO A 64 15.32 6.43 -9.19
N LYS A 65 15.46 5.09 -9.16
CA LYS A 65 15.20 4.25 -10.33
C LYS A 65 13.73 4.31 -10.77
N LEU A 66 12.81 4.56 -9.82
CA LEU A 66 11.39 4.67 -10.13
C LEU A 66 11.07 5.85 -11.05
N SER A 67 11.93 6.88 -11.09
CA SER A 67 11.76 8.03 -11.98
C SER A 67 11.77 7.63 -13.47
N ALA A 68 12.49 6.55 -13.81
CA ALA A 68 12.53 6.03 -15.19
C ALA A 68 11.22 5.39 -15.63
N LEU A 69 10.34 5.04 -14.67
CA LEU A 69 9.03 4.43 -14.96
C LEU A 69 7.93 5.47 -15.21
N VAL A 70 8.22 6.77 -14.99
CA VAL A 70 7.25 7.83 -15.25
C VAL A 70 7.02 7.91 -16.76
N GLY A 71 5.76 7.93 -17.18
CA GLY A 71 5.40 7.98 -18.59
C GLY A 71 5.85 9.27 -19.28
N PRO A 72 6.21 9.23 -20.57
CA PRO A 72 6.74 10.40 -21.28
C PRO A 72 5.73 11.53 -21.48
N LYS A 73 4.44 11.26 -21.43
CA LYS A 73 3.38 12.29 -21.53
C LYS A 73 2.93 12.80 -20.17
N THR A 74 3.46 12.22 -19.08
CA THR A 74 3.07 12.59 -17.71
C THR A 74 3.71 13.92 -17.33
N THR A 75 2.89 14.91 -16.96
CA THR A 75 3.35 16.19 -16.42
C THR A 75 3.35 16.11 -14.90
N VAL A 76 4.43 16.58 -14.26
CA VAL A 76 4.53 16.56 -12.79
C VAL A 76 4.57 18.00 -12.26
N LEU A 77 3.58 18.37 -11.46
CA LEU A 77 3.48 19.66 -10.78
C LEU A 77 3.88 19.47 -9.31
N GLN A 78 4.91 20.15 -8.89
CA GLN A 78 5.43 20.05 -7.51
C GLN A 78 5.34 21.39 -6.81
N ARG A 79 4.88 21.36 -5.55
CA ARG A 79 4.87 22.55 -4.70
C ARG A 79 5.43 22.20 -3.32
N LYS A 80 6.19 23.14 -2.78
CA LYS A 80 6.67 23.03 -1.40
C LYS A 80 5.49 23.10 -0.45
N ILE A 81 5.48 22.22 0.54
CA ILE A 81 4.42 22.17 1.56
C ILE A 81 5.02 22.42 2.94
N TRP A 82 4.19 22.91 3.85
CA TRP A 82 4.53 23.01 5.27
C TRP A 82 3.96 21.81 6.02
N GLU A 83 4.80 21.18 6.82
CA GLU A 83 4.40 20.04 7.66
C GLU A 83 4.83 20.30 9.11
N PRO A 84 3.92 20.09 10.10
CA PRO A 84 4.25 20.31 11.51
C PRO A 84 5.36 19.40 12.04
N THR A 85 5.51 18.21 11.44
CA THR A 85 6.54 17.25 11.80
C THR A 85 7.96 17.79 11.59
N SER A 86 8.16 18.61 10.57
CA SER A 86 9.47 19.25 10.32
C SER A 86 9.80 20.28 11.42
N ALA A 87 8.81 21.04 11.85
CA ALA A 87 8.96 22.00 12.97
C ALA A 87 9.25 21.26 14.28
N TYR A 88 8.52 20.16 14.55
CA TYR A 88 8.71 19.33 15.74
C TYR A 88 10.11 18.71 15.78
N LYS A 89 10.60 18.20 14.66
CA LYS A 89 11.97 17.63 14.56
C LYS A 89 13.04 18.69 14.81
N SER A 90 12.82 19.93 14.36
CA SER A 90 13.76 21.02 14.60
C SER A 90 13.80 21.45 16.07
N LEU A 91 12.67 21.33 16.78
CA LEU A 91 12.54 21.70 18.20
C LEU A 91 13.17 20.66 19.14
N ILE A 92 13.11 19.37 18.78
CA ILE A 92 13.63 18.27 19.63
C ILE A 92 15.13 18.03 19.41
N GLY A 93 15.70 18.61 18.33
CA GLY A 93 17.13 18.46 18.04
C GLY A 93 17.49 17.12 17.41
N LYS A 94 18.71 17.04 16.88
CA LYS A 94 19.20 15.94 16.02
C LYS A 94 19.33 14.55 16.67
N LYS A 95 18.83 14.34 17.88
CA LYS A 95 18.92 13.05 18.58
C LYS A 95 17.67 12.17 18.45
N GLY A 96 16.72 12.55 17.60
CA GLY A 96 15.55 11.70 17.34
C GLY A 96 15.82 10.69 16.22
N LYS A 97 15.93 9.42 16.57
CA LYS A 97 15.89 8.32 15.59
C LYS A 97 14.65 8.45 14.70
N GLN A 98 14.80 8.08 13.45
CA GLN A 98 13.72 8.09 12.44
C GLN A 98 12.41 7.52 13.00
N LEU A 99 11.42 8.39 13.13
CA LEU A 99 10.06 7.96 13.45
C LEU A 99 9.43 7.36 12.17
N HIS A 100 9.57 6.06 12.03
CA HIS A 100 8.83 5.34 10.99
C HIS A 100 7.34 5.42 11.30
N THR A 101 6.57 5.86 10.34
CA THR A 101 5.11 5.79 10.39
C THR A 101 4.68 4.34 10.58
N GLY A 102 4.01 4.06 11.70
CA GLY A 102 3.52 2.72 12.03
C GLY A 102 4.25 2.02 13.16
N PHE A 103 5.39 2.57 13.63
CA PHE A 103 6.08 2.02 14.78
C PHE A 103 5.95 2.96 15.96
N LEU A 104 4.94 2.72 16.79
CA LEU A 104 4.99 3.11 18.19
C LEU A 104 5.96 2.13 18.86
N GLN A 105 7.25 2.45 18.83
CA GLN A 105 8.23 1.65 19.58
C GLN A 105 7.93 1.74 21.07
N GLU A 106 7.26 0.74 21.60
CA GLU A 106 7.26 0.46 23.02
C GLU A 106 8.65 -0.07 23.44
N ASN A 107 9.68 0.78 23.32
CA ASN A 107 10.97 0.46 23.91
C ASN A 107 11.40 1.60 24.82
N SER A 108 11.06 1.42 25.99
CA SER A 108 11.57 1.84 27.30
C SER A 108 10.40 2.21 28.22
N LYS A 109 10.43 1.73 29.42
CA LYS A 109 9.62 2.16 30.55
C LYS A 109 9.98 3.60 30.96
N SER A 110 10.22 4.49 30.01
CA SER A 110 10.36 5.90 30.30
C SER A 110 8.96 6.50 30.24
N LYS A 111 8.60 7.18 31.28
CA LYS A 111 7.37 7.96 31.41
C LYS A 111 7.19 8.78 30.13
N THR A 112 6.14 8.50 29.35
CA THR A 112 5.79 9.31 28.18
C THR A 112 5.74 10.76 28.64
N SER A 113 6.67 11.56 28.14
CA SER A 113 6.75 12.97 28.49
C SER A 113 5.39 13.64 28.23
N TRP A 114 4.98 14.52 29.14
CA TRP A 114 3.76 15.32 28.94
C TRP A 114 3.78 16.07 27.59
N LEU A 115 4.97 16.39 27.10
CA LEU A 115 5.17 16.99 25.76
C LEU A 115 4.75 16.03 24.65
N GLN A 116 5.06 14.73 24.78
CA GLN A 116 4.65 13.72 23.80
C GLN A 116 3.13 13.53 23.80
N LYS A 117 2.52 13.53 24.99
CA LYS A 117 1.05 13.44 25.12
C LYS A 117 0.38 14.66 24.50
N GLY A 118 0.92 15.86 24.77
CA GLY A 118 0.44 17.10 24.18
C GLY A 118 0.55 17.11 22.65
N ALA A 119 1.69 16.67 22.12
CA ALA A 119 1.92 16.58 20.69
C ALA A 119 0.95 15.59 20.02
N MET A 120 0.70 14.46 20.68
CA MET A 120 -0.25 13.45 20.16
C MET A 120 -1.68 13.98 20.19
N TRP A 121 -2.06 14.71 21.25
CA TRP A 121 -3.37 15.35 21.36
C TRP A 121 -3.57 16.40 20.24
N LEU A 122 -2.56 17.26 20.02
CA LEU A 122 -2.59 18.25 18.93
C LEU A 122 -2.73 17.57 17.57
N ARG A 123 -1.95 16.51 17.33
CA ARG A 123 -2.02 15.73 16.08
C ARG A 123 -3.44 15.18 15.86
N ALA A 124 -4.07 14.68 16.93
CA ALA A 124 -5.39 14.05 16.83
C ALA A 124 -6.54 15.05 16.65
N ASN A 125 -6.44 16.24 17.27
CA ASN A 125 -7.59 17.15 17.39
C ASN A 125 -7.44 18.48 16.63
N VAL A 126 -6.23 18.84 16.24
CA VAL A 126 -5.96 20.10 15.54
C VAL A 126 -5.56 19.84 14.08
N PHE A 127 -4.67 18.85 13.85
CA PHE A 127 -4.21 18.53 12.50
C PHE A 127 -5.15 17.50 11.85
N ILE A 128 -6.36 17.97 11.51
CA ILE A 128 -7.42 17.14 10.92
C ILE A 128 -7.56 17.51 9.43
N PRO A 129 -7.51 16.54 8.51
CA PRO A 129 -7.56 15.08 8.69
C PRO A 129 -6.22 14.45 9.06
N ASP A 130 -5.12 15.14 8.76
CA ASP A 130 -3.76 14.66 8.98
C ASP A 130 -2.78 15.85 9.00
N ALA A 131 -1.51 15.57 9.19
CA ALA A 131 -0.45 16.58 9.28
C ALA A 131 -0.26 17.42 8.01
N LYS A 132 -0.90 17.04 6.91
CA LYS A 132 -0.79 17.74 5.61
C LYS A 132 -1.95 18.75 5.40
N MET A 133 -2.79 18.98 6.42
CA MET A 133 -3.97 19.85 6.31
C MET A 133 -3.65 21.26 5.79
N ALA A 134 -2.47 21.80 6.15
CA ALA A 134 -2.04 23.13 5.72
C ALA A 134 -1.81 23.22 4.20
N TRP A 135 -1.67 22.08 3.54
CA TRP A 135 -1.49 21.97 2.09
C TRP A 135 -2.82 22.21 1.32
N ILE A 136 -3.96 21.98 1.98
CA ILE A 136 -5.28 21.95 1.31
C ILE A 136 -5.61 23.29 0.63
N GLY A 137 -5.70 24.36 1.41
CA GLY A 137 -6.09 25.67 0.90
C GLY A 137 -5.19 26.21 -0.21
N PRO A 138 -3.87 26.26 0.00
CA PRO A 138 -2.93 26.68 -1.04
C PRO A 138 -3.00 25.84 -2.32
N SER A 139 -3.20 24.52 -2.18
CA SER A 139 -3.32 23.62 -3.34
C SER A 139 -4.57 23.90 -4.16
N VAL A 140 -5.73 24.07 -3.49
CA VAL A 140 -6.99 24.38 -4.18
C VAL A 140 -6.85 25.67 -4.98
N ARG A 141 -6.27 26.72 -4.39
CA ARG A 141 -6.07 28.01 -5.07
C ARG A 141 -5.16 27.88 -6.30
N PHE A 142 -4.03 27.20 -6.12
CA PHE A 142 -3.05 27.00 -7.20
C PHE A 142 -3.65 26.18 -8.34
N LEU A 143 -4.25 25.05 -8.00
CA LEU A 143 -4.78 24.10 -9.01
C LEU A 143 -6.01 24.70 -9.71
N LYS A 144 -6.86 25.47 -9.02
CA LYS A 144 -7.97 26.17 -9.66
C LYS A 144 -7.45 27.07 -10.78
N LYS A 145 -6.41 27.87 -10.51
CA LYS A 145 -5.81 28.75 -11.52
C LYS A 145 -5.19 27.93 -12.65
N TYR A 146 -4.43 26.90 -12.32
CA TYR A 146 -3.79 26.02 -13.30
C TYR A 146 -4.81 25.40 -14.26
N LEU A 147 -5.94 24.93 -13.72
CA LEU A 147 -6.99 24.25 -14.50
C LEU A 147 -7.73 25.20 -15.46
N GLN A 148 -7.72 26.51 -15.20
CA GLN A 148 -8.28 27.51 -16.14
C GLN A 148 -7.47 27.56 -17.45
N GLU A 149 -6.16 27.37 -17.34
CA GLU A 149 -5.25 27.38 -18.50
C GLU A 149 -5.01 25.97 -19.06
N ASN A 150 -5.18 24.95 -18.23
CA ASN A 150 -4.91 23.55 -18.59
C ASN A 150 -6.10 22.69 -18.18
N PRO A 151 -7.22 22.76 -18.93
CA PRO A 151 -8.42 22.02 -18.57
C PRO A 151 -8.19 20.51 -18.61
N VAL A 152 -8.79 19.79 -17.64
CA VAL A 152 -8.72 18.35 -17.52
C VAL A 152 -10.13 17.75 -17.58
N ALA A 153 -10.22 16.45 -17.89
CA ALA A 153 -11.50 15.75 -17.96
C ALA A 153 -11.96 15.28 -16.57
N ALA A 154 -11.04 14.96 -15.66
CA ALA A 154 -11.37 14.45 -14.35
C ALA A 154 -10.24 14.69 -13.34
N ILE A 155 -10.61 14.56 -12.05
CA ILE A 155 -9.69 14.63 -10.91
C ILE A 155 -9.68 13.25 -10.24
N ILE A 156 -8.50 12.77 -9.87
CA ILE A 156 -8.32 11.59 -9.05
C ILE A 156 -7.52 12.01 -7.81
N SER A 157 -7.97 11.60 -6.63
CA SER A 157 -7.22 11.78 -5.40
C SER A 157 -6.97 10.41 -4.75
N THR A 158 -5.75 10.17 -4.27
CA THR A 158 -5.41 8.91 -3.61
C THR A 158 -4.90 9.17 -2.19
N GLY A 159 -5.51 8.52 -1.23
CA GLY A 159 -5.18 8.66 0.20
C GLY A 159 -4.89 7.32 0.87
N PRO A 160 -4.16 7.31 1.98
CA PRO A 160 -3.64 8.46 2.73
C PRO A 160 -2.45 9.17 2.06
N PRO A 161 -2.16 10.43 2.42
CA PRO A 161 -2.89 11.29 3.38
C PRO A 161 -4.28 11.68 2.86
N HIS A 162 -5.26 11.76 3.77
CA HIS A 162 -6.65 12.06 3.40
C HIS A 162 -6.86 13.56 3.07
N SER A 163 -5.89 14.42 3.41
CA SER A 163 -5.86 15.82 2.94
C SER A 163 -5.97 15.92 1.41
N LEU A 164 -5.46 14.94 0.67
CA LEU A 164 -5.56 14.89 -0.80
C LEU A 164 -7.01 14.83 -1.27
N HIS A 165 -7.86 14.07 -0.57
CA HIS A 165 -9.30 14.02 -0.88
C HIS A 165 -9.98 15.37 -0.63
N LEU A 166 -9.53 16.12 0.40
CA LEU A 166 -10.09 17.46 0.68
C LEU A 166 -9.63 18.50 -0.34
N ILE A 167 -8.42 18.36 -0.91
CA ILE A 167 -7.98 19.18 -2.05
C ILE A 167 -8.92 18.91 -3.23
N ALA A 168 -9.15 17.63 -3.56
CA ALA A 168 -10.04 17.23 -4.66
C ALA A 168 -11.47 17.74 -4.44
N ARG A 169 -11.99 17.61 -3.21
CA ARG A 169 -13.32 18.13 -2.85
C ARG A 169 -13.40 19.65 -3.10
N GLY A 170 -12.38 20.37 -2.67
CA GLY A 170 -12.31 21.82 -2.89
C GLY A 170 -12.32 22.20 -4.37
N LEU A 171 -11.59 21.45 -5.19
CA LEU A 171 -11.60 21.63 -6.64
C LEU A 171 -12.95 21.27 -7.26
N LYS A 172 -13.52 20.12 -6.87
CA LYS A 172 -14.84 19.65 -7.34
C LYS A 172 -15.92 20.72 -7.13
N ARG A 173 -15.94 21.31 -5.92
CA ARG A 173 -16.91 22.36 -5.58
C ARG A 173 -16.80 23.60 -6.50
N GLN A 174 -15.58 23.93 -6.93
CA GLN A 174 -15.30 25.13 -7.73
C GLN A 174 -15.34 24.89 -9.23
N THR A 175 -14.99 23.70 -9.69
CA THR A 175 -14.85 23.40 -11.14
C THR A 175 -15.96 22.50 -11.68
N LYS A 176 -16.64 21.76 -10.80
CA LYS A 176 -17.65 20.74 -11.13
C LYS A 176 -17.09 19.54 -11.92
N LEU A 177 -15.77 19.42 -12.02
CA LEU A 177 -15.13 18.29 -12.72
C LEU A 177 -15.46 16.94 -12.03
N PRO A 178 -15.60 15.87 -12.79
CA PRO A 178 -15.73 14.52 -12.20
C PRO A 178 -14.54 14.21 -11.29
N TRP A 179 -14.83 13.53 -10.16
CA TRP A 179 -13.81 13.21 -9.16
C TRP A 179 -13.92 11.77 -8.71
N ILE A 180 -12.82 11.03 -8.82
CA ILE A 180 -12.65 9.66 -8.30
C ILE A 180 -11.79 9.73 -7.05
N ALA A 181 -12.29 9.22 -5.92
CA ALA A 181 -11.55 9.16 -4.65
C ALA A 181 -11.06 7.73 -4.41
N ASP A 182 -9.74 7.53 -4.45
CA ASP A 182 -9.07 6.24 -4.29
C ASP A 182 -8.54 6.09 -2.87
N PHE A 183 -9.17 5.21 -2.08
CA PHE A 183 -8.80 4.92 -0.69
C PHE A 183 -7.93 3.66 -0.63
N ARG A 184 -6.63 3.85 -0.35
CA ARG A 184 -5.69 2.74 -0.16
C ARG A 184 -5.77 2.16 1.25
N ASP A 185 -6.22 2.97 2.21
CA ASP A 185 -6.48 2.58 3.60
C ASP A 185 -7.79 3.21 4.07
N PRO A 186 -8.49 2.60 5.03
CA PRO A 186 -9.65 3.26 5.65
C PRO A 186 -9.22 4.52 6.42
N TRP A 187 -10.13 5.44 6.62
CA TRP A 187 -9.84 6.65 7.39
C TRP A 187 -10.22 6.46 8.86
N THR A 188 -11.50 6.59 9.20
CA THR A 188 -11.91 6.48 10.62
C THR A 188 -12.01 5.03 11.11
N GLN A 189 -11.99 4.05 10.22
CA GLN A 189 -12.04 2.62 10.55
C GLN A 189 -10.66 1.96 10.64
N ILE A 190 -9.58 2.71 10.49
CA ILE A 190 -8.23 2.16 10.61
C ILE A 190 -7.91 1.86 12.10
N ASP A 191 -7.23 0.76 12.37
CA ASP A 191 -7.04 0.23 13.73
C ASP A 191 -6.47 1.23 14.73
N TRP A 192 -5.47 1.99 14.31
CA TRP A 192 -4.80 2.93 15.19
C TRP A 192 -5.65 4.19 15.48
N PHE A 193 -6.74 4.40 14.72
CA PHE A 193 -7.59 5.59 14.89
C PHE A 193 -8.23 5.61 16.28
N GLU A 194 -8.68 4.45 16.77
CA GLU A 194 -9.27 4.32 18.11
C GLU A 194 -8.27 4.61 19.25
N GLN A 195 -6.97 4.51 18.95
CA GLN A 195 -5.90 4.76 19.93
C GLN A 195 -5.56 6.25 20.07
N LEU A 196 -6.08 7.08 19.16
CA LEU A 196 -5.84 8.51 19.20
C LEU A 196 -6.62 9.17 20.37
N PRO A 197 -6.01 10.13 21.10
CA PRO A 197 -6.70 10.84 22.17
C PRO A 197 -7.68 11.89 21.62
N LEU A 198 -8.71 11.39 20.91
CA LEU A 198 -9.69 12.23 20.23
C LEU A 198 -10.73 12.80 21.20
N THR A 199 -10.98 14.09 21.09
CA THR A 199 -12.15 14.73 21.69
C THR A 199 -13.41 14.37 20.88
N LYS A 200 -14.59 14.53 21.49
CA LYS A 200 -15.86 14.34 20.77
C LYS A 200 -15.95 15.26 19.54
N TRP A 201 -15.42 16.48 19.67
CA TRP A 201 -15.37 17.45 18.57
C TRP A 201 -14.43 16.95 17.45
N GLY A 202 -13.21 16.53 17.79
CA GLY A 202 -12.24 16.02 16.81
C GLY A 202 -12.77 14.80 16.05
N LEU A 203 -13.34 13.85 16.79
CA LEU A 203 -13.98 12.66 16.19
C LEU A 203 -15.13 13.06 15.25
N GLY A 204 -15.98 13.98 15.72
CA GLY A 204 -17.10 14.48 14.91
C GLY A 204 -16.64 15.15 13.62
N LEU A 205 -15.54 15.91 13.69
CA LEU A 205 -14.99 16.59 12.51
C LEU A 205 -14.40 15.57 11.52
N HIS A 206 -13.63 14.58 12.00
CA HIS A 206 -13.12 13.51 11.13
C HIS A 206 -14.26 12.81 10.38
N LYS A 207 -15.30 12.39 11.11
CA LYS A 207 -16.46 11.69 10.51
C LYS A 207 -17.20 12.57 9.49
N ARG A 208 -17.39 13.85 9.82
CA ARG A 208 -18.05 14.80 8.91
C ARG A 208 -17.24 14.99 7.62
N LEU A 209 -15.92 15.13 7.74
CA LEU A 209 -15.05 15.29 6.57
C LEU A 209 -15.04 14.04 5.70
N GLU A 210 -14.90 12.88 6.32
CA GLU A 210 -14.93 11.58 5.63
C GLU A 210 -16.27 11.41 4.88
N GLN A 211 -17.40 11.66 5.57
CA GLN A 211 -18.72 11.56 4.98
C GLN A 211 -18.90 12.53 3.80
N SER A 212 -18.32 13.74 3.88
CA SER A 212 -18.40 14.69 2.77
C SER A 212 -17.69 14.19 1.51
N ILE A 213 -16.59 13.44 1.68
CA ILE A 213 -15.89 12.81 0.55
C ILE A 213 -16.79 11.73 -0.07
N PHE A 214 -17.38 10.89 0.78
CA PHE A 214 -18.29 9.82 0.32
C PHE A 214 -19.48 10.35 -0.48
N GLN A 215 -19.98 11.53 -0.12
CA GLN A 215 -21.14 12.14 -0.78
C GLN A 215 -20.77 12.93 -2.03
N GLU A 216 -19.62 13.58 -2.04
CA GLU A 216 -19.26 14.53 -3.11
C GLU A 216 -18.40 13.93 -4.23
N ALA A 217 -17.64 12.87 -3.97
CA ALA A 217 -16.91 12.17 -5.03
C ALA A 217 -17.90 11.48 -5.97
N ASP A 218 -17.63 11.52 -7.26
CA ASP A 218 -18.48 10.83 -8.25
C ASP A 218 -18.29 9.32 -8.11
N GLU A 219 -17.07 8.86 -7.91
CA GLU A 219 -16.78 7.45 -7.67
C GLU A 219 -15.86 7.28 -6.46
N LEU A 220 -16.08 6.18 -5.74
CA LEU A 220 -15.26 5.75 -4.61
C LEU A 220 -14.57 4.44 -4.99
N VAL A 221 -13.27 4.37 -4.78
CA VAL A 221 -12.45 3.19 -5.08
C VAL A 221 -11.73 2.75 -3.81
N VAL A 222 -11.67 1.45 -3.57
CA VAL A 222 -10.95 0.83 -2.45
C VAL A 222 -10.10 -0.34 -2.93
N VAL A 223 -9.19 -0.82 -2.07
CA VAL A 223 -8.19 -1.83 -2.44
C VAL A 223 -8.51 -3.24 -1.93
N SER A 224 -9.52 -3.40 -1.08
CA SER A 224 -9.90 -4.73 -0.56
C SER A 224 -11.40 -4.87 -0.41
N ARG A 225 -11.87 -6.11 -0.40
CA ARG A 225 -13.30 -6.43 -0.32
C ARG A 225 -13.90 -6.03 1.03
N ASP A 226 -13.15 -6.22 2.09
CA ASP A 226 -13.60 -5.81 3.43
C ASP A 226 -13.77 -4.28 3.50
N MET A 227 -12.82 -3.52 2.96
CA MET A 227 -12.95 -2.05 2.84
C MET A 227 -14.18 -1.68 2.00
N GLN A 228 -14.41 -2.39 0.90
CA GLN A 228 -15.58 -2.16 0.03
C GLN A 228 -16.88 -2.30 0.84
N THR A 229 -17.02 -3.43 1.54
CA THR A 229 -18.23 -3.72 2.35
C THR A 229 -18.43 -2.66 3.44
N GLN A 230 -17.38 -2.29 4.14
CA GLN A 230 -17.46 -1.29 5.22
C GLN A 230 -17.78 0.10 4.65
N MET A 231 -17.13 0.49 3.57
CA MET A 231 -17.33 1.82 2.98
C MET A 231 -18.72 1.95 2.34
N GLU A 232 -19.23 0.89 1.71
CA GLU A 232 -20.60 0.88 1.17
C GLU A 232 -21.65 1.12 2.26
N LYS A 233 -21.45 0.52 3.45
CA LYS A 233 -22.32 0.77 4.60
C LYS A 233 -22.27 2.22 5.08
N LEU A 234 -21.06 2.81 5.12
CA LEU A 234 -20.85 4.18 5.59
C LEU A 234 -21.34 5.22 4.57
N ALA A 235 -21.05 4.98 3.30
CA ALA A 235 -21.35 5.90 2.21
C ALA A 235 -22.79 5.76 1.70
N GLN A 236 -23.44 4.62 1.95
CA GLN A 236 -24.77 4.27 1.43
C GLN A 236 -24.84 4.37 -0.09
N ARG A 237 -23.77 3.93 -0.76
CA ARG A 237 -23.67 3.94 -2.23
C ARG A 237 -22.61 2.93 -2.67
N THR A 238 -22.57 2.67 -3.98
CA THR A 238 -21.62 1.76 -4.62
C THR A 238 -20.19 2.24 -4.42
N VAL A 239 -19.30 1.30 -4.10
CA VAL A 239 -17.85 1.49 -3.97
C VAL A 239 -17.17 0.46 -4.88
N HIS A 240 -16.20 0.91 -5.66
CA HIS A 240 -15.50 0.05 -6.63
C HIS A 240 -14.27 -0.58 -6.01
N LEU A 241 -14.08 -1.87 -6.26
CA LEU A 241 -12.91 -2.61 -5.81
C LEU A 241 -11.87 -2.64 -6.94
N ILE A 242 -10.77 -1.92 -6.75
CA ILE A 242 -9.60 -1.98 -7.62
C ILE A 242 -8.39 -2.23 -6.72
N SER A 243 -8.02 -3.48 -6.54
CA SER A 243 -6.99 -3.91 -5.59
C SER A 243 -5.59 -3.41 -5.99
N ASN A 244 -4.64 -3.61 -5.11
CA ASN A 244 -3.24 -3.56 -5.48
C ASN A 244 -2.92 -4.78 -6.36
N GLY A 245 -1.80 -4.74 -7.04
CA GLY A 245 -1.43 -5.80 -7.98
C GLY A 245 0.08 -5.87 -8.19
N PHE A 246 0.47 -6.57 -9.25
CA PHE A 246 1.87 -6.80 -9.58
C PHE A 246 2.19 -6.32 -11.01
N ALA A 247 3.47 -6.10 -11.26
CA ALA A 247 3.97 -5.80 -12.61
C ALA A 247 4.66 -7.07 -13.16
N PRO A 248 4.14 -7.68 -14.22
CA PRO A 248 4.77 -8.89 -14.78
C PRO A 248 6.23 -8.69 -15.18
N SER A 249 6.60 -7.48 -15.59
CA SER A 249 7.97 -7.14 -15.97
C SER A 249 9.00 -7.38 -14.86
N ASP A 250 8.58 -7.33 -13.59
CA ASP A 250 9.50 -7.50 -12.48
C ASP A 250 10.13 -8.90 -12.44
N PHE A 251 9.45 -9.89 -13.01
CA PHE A 251 9.88 -11.30 -12.96
C PHE A 251 10.31 -11.89 -14.32
N GLN A 252 10.25 -11.12 -15.41
CA GLN A 252 10.52 -11.62 -16.75
C GLN A 252 12.01 -11.82 -17.06
N SER A 253 12.89 -11.14 -16.38
CA SER A 253 14.33 -11.08 -16.72
C SER A 253 15.23 -11.98 -15.86
N PHE A 254 14.67 -12.77 -14.94
CA PHE A 254 15.48 -13.56 -14.03
C PHE A 254 15.47 -15.05 -14.35
N VAL A 255 16.68 -15.61 -14.48
CA VAL A 255 16.87 -17.07 -14.59
C VAL A 255 16.99 -17.58 -13.15
N LYS A 256 16.09 -18.50 -12.78
CA LYS A 256 16.10 -19.12 -11.47
C LYS A 256 17.43 -19.85 -11.26
N GLN A 257 18.15 -19.47 -10.20
CA GLN A 257 19.35 -20.18 -9.78
C GLN A 257 18.97 -21.30 -8.82
N PRO A 258 19.53 -22.50 -8.98
CA PRO A 258 19.27 -23.57 -8.04
C PRO A 258 19.76 -23.19 -6.64
N ASP A 259 18.90 -23.34 -5.63
CA ASP A 259 19.27 -23.16 -4.23
C ASP A 259 19.52 -24.54 -3.63
N PRO A 260 20.74 -24.83 -3.12
CA PRO A 260 21.01 -26.13 -2.47
C PRO A 260 20.30 -26.25 -1.11
N HIS A 261 19.76 -25.16 -0.60
CA HIS A 261 19.06 -25.13 0.70
C HIS A 261 17.55 -25.19 0.52
N PHE A 262 16.86 -25.58 1.58
CA PHE A 262 15.43 -25.35 1.72
C PHE A 262 15.28 -23.97 2.36
N THR A 263 15.11 -22.95 1.52
CA THR A 263 15.09 -21.57 1.97
C THR A 263 13.66 -21.06 2.16
N ILE A 264 13.33 -20.71 3.41
CA ILE A 264 12.09 -19.99 3.77
C ILE A 264 12.42 -18.49 3.74
N LEU A 265 11.81 -17.76 2.83
CA LEU A 265 12.10 -16.34 2.62
C LEU A 265 10.93 -15.44 3.04
N HIS A 266 11.23 -14.39 3.79
CA HIS A 266 10.32 -13.27 4.00
C HIS A 266 11.00 -11.96 3.60
N THR A 267 10.28 -11.09 2.89
CA THR A 267 10.75 -9.74 2.55
C THR A 267 9.81 -8.70 3.15
N GLY A 268 10.38 -7.73 3.83
CA GLY A 268 9.65 -6.64 4.49
C GLY A 268 9.80 -6.68 6.00
N SER A 269 9.23 -5.69 6.66
CA SER A 269 9.31 -5.62 8.12
C SER A 269 8.37 -6.65 8.78
N ILE A 270 8.85 -7.24 9.85
CA ILE A 270 8.02 -8.05 10.76
C ILE A 270 7.95 -7.29 12.09
N ASN A 271 6.84 -6.59 12.31
CA ASN A 271 6.58 -5.91 13.57
C ASN A 271 6.00 -6.91 14.58
N LYS A 272 5.78 -6.48 15.81
CA LYS A 272 5.27 -7.33 16.89
C LYS A 272 3.97 -8.05 16.50
N ASP A 273 3.03 -7.31 15.89
CA ASP A 273 1.71 -7.86 15.51
C ASP A 273 1.77 -8.81 14.31
N ARG A 274 2.92 -8.88 13.65
CA ARG A 274 3.15 -9.76 12.50
C ARG A 274 4.04 -10.95 12.84
N ASN A 275 4.63 -10.99 14.03
CA ASN A 275 5.51 -12.07 14.45
C ASN A 275 4.75 -13.39 14.60
N PRO A 276 5.01 -14.42 13.77
CA PRO A 276 4.26 -15.68 13.83
C PRO A 276 4.91 -16.67 14.82
N SER A 277 4.80 -16.41 16.12
CA SER A 277 5.48 -17.19 17.16
C SER A 277 5.16 -18.70 17.08
N ALA A 278 3.89 -19.07 16.85
CA ALA A 278 3.48 -20.47 16.70
C ALA A 278 4.13 -21.15 15.49
N LEU A 279 4.44 -20.39 14.44
CA LEU A 279 5.18 -20.92 13.28
C LEU A 279 6.61 -21.26 13.68
N TRP A 280 7.29 -20.37 14.40
CA TRP A 280 8.68 -20.62 14.83
C TRP A 280 8.77 -21.84 15.75
N GLU A 281 7.83 -21.94 16.70
CA GLU A 281 7.75 -23.08 17.63
C GLU A 281 7.54 -24.40 16.87
N SER A 282 6.57 -24.43 15.96
CA SER A 282 6.27 -25.66 15.18
C SER A 282 7.38 -26.01 14.20
N LEU A 283 8.09 -24.99 13.65
CA LEU A 283 9.25 -25.24 12.78
C LEU A 283 10.38 -25.89 13.56
N ALA A 284 10.67 -25.41 14.76
CA ALA A 284 11.70 -25.98 15.62
C ALA A 284 11.41 -27.47 15.93
N ALA A 285 10.17 -27.78 16.31
CA ALA A 285 9.74 -29.14 16.58
C ALA A 285 9.88 -30.05 15.34
N PHE A 286 9.51 -29.51 14.16
CA PHE A 286 9.61 -30.26 12.91
C PHE A 286 11.08 -30.55 12.54
N VAL A 287 11.95 -29.58 12.69
CA VAL A 287 13.39 -29.68 12.40
C VAL A 287 14.05 -30.71 13.31
N GLU A 288 13.69 -30.75 14.61
CA GLU A 288 14.21 -31.71 15.59
C GLU A 288 13.84 -33.12 15.18
N GLN A 289 12.65 -33.35 14.64
CA GLN A 289 12.17 -34.66 14.20
C GLN A 289 12.67 -35.04 12.80
N ASN A 290 13.24 -34.13 12.03
CA ASN A 290 13.62 -34.32 10.62
C ASN A 290 15.05 -33.84 10.36
N PRO A 291 16.08 -34.60 10.76
CA PRO A 291 17.49 -34.19 10.62
C PRO A 291 17.91 -33.85 9.18
N ASN A 292 17.31 -34.48 8.20
CA ASN A 292 17.61 -34.19 6.78
C ASN A 292 17.14 -32.78 6.39
N VAL A 293 15.97 -32.34 6.90
CA VAL A 293 15.47 -30.97 6.72
C VAL A 293 16.41 -29.99 7.46
N ALA A 294 16.81 -30.35 8.68
CA ALA A 294 17.70 -29.51 9.49
C ALA A 294 19.01 -29.19 8.76
N LYS A 295 19.57 -30.13 8.02
CA LYS A 295 20.83 -29.95 7.28
C LYS A 295 20.71 -28.96 6.13
N GLN A 296 19.51 -28.81 5.59
CA GLN A 296 19.23 -27.97 4.40
C GLN A 296 18.52 -26.66 4.73
N LEU A 297 17.93 -26.55 5.92
CA LEU A 297 17.10 -25.39 6.28
C LEU A 297 17.88 -24.08 6.29
N ARG A 298 17.29 -23.07 5.67
CA ARG A 298 17.75 -21.69 5.73
C ARG A 298 16.52 -20.79 5.93
N ILE A 299 16.55 -19.96 6.95
CA ILE A 299 15.53 -18.92 7.17
C ILE A 299 16.12 -17.59 6.72
N ARG A 300 15.55 -16.99 5.71
CA ARG A 300 16.06 -15.74 5.12
C ARG A 300 15.04 -14.62 5.37
N LEU A 301 15.43 -13.61 6.15
CA LEU A 301 14.57 -12.50 6.52
C LEU A 301 15.19 -11.19 6.01
N ILE A 302 14.47 -10.45 5.15
CA ILE A 302 14.93 -9.19 4.57
C ILE A 302 13.97 -8.08 5.02
N GLY A 303 14.47 -7.18 5.86
CA GLY A 303 13.69 -6.04 6.39
C GLY A 303 13.90 -5.84 7.87
N ALA A 304 13.23 -4.83 8.41
CA ALA A 304 13.32 -4.52 9.84
C ALA A 304 12.56 -5.57 10.66
N LEU A 305 13.22 -6.12 11.66
CA LEU A 305 12.64 -7.13 12.57
C LEU A 305 12.40 -6.52 13.95
N ASP A 306 11.21 -6.77 14.49
CA ASP A 306 10.92 -6.45 15.89
C ASP A 306 11.74 -7.35 16.83
N ALA A 307 12.05 -6.86 18.02
CA ALA A 307 12.79 -7.62 19.02
C ALA A 307 12.12 -8.95 19.38
N SER A 308 10.79 -9.02 19.31
CA SER A 308 10.04 -10.28 19.59
C SER A 308 10.39 -11.39 18.61
N VAL A 309 10.69 -11.05 17.34
CA VAL A 309 11.08 -12.03 16.31
C VAL A 309 12.43 -12.65 16.69
N LEU A 310 13.40 -11.78 17.01
CA LEU A 310 14.76 -12.24 17.38
C LEU A 310 14.72 -13.08 18.66
N HIS A 311 13.90 -12.66 19.63
CA HIS A 311 13.69 -13.40 20.88
C HIS A 311 13.12 -14.80 20.61
N ASP A 312 12.09 -14.91 19.74
CA ASP A 312 11.48 -16.20 19.41
C ASP A 312 12.45 -17.12 18.66
N LEU A 313 13.21 -16.58 17.70
CA LEU A 313 14.22 -17.35 16.97
C LEU A 313 15.29 -17.91 17.91
N GLU A 314 15.71 -17.13 18.91
CA GLU A 314 16.65 -17.58 19.96
C GLU A 314 16.01 -18.61 20.87
N ARG A 315 14.80 -18.32 21.39
CA ARG A 315 14.05 -19.19 22.29
C ARG A 315 13.81 -20.59 21.72
N PHE A 316 13.53 -20.66 20.41
CA PHE A 316 13.24 -21.90 19.72
C PHE A 316 14.48 -22.50 19.01
N HIS A 317 15.67 -21.98 19.28
CA HIS A 317 16.94 -22.48 18.76
C HIS A 317 17.02 -22.44 17.21
N LEU A 318 16.40 -21.46 16.59
CA LEU A 318 16.39 -21.29 15.12
C LEU A 318 17.43 -20.28 14.62
N THR A 319 18.17 -19.64 15.51
CA THR A 319 19.14 -18.59 15.17
C THR A 319 20.22 -19.07 14.19
N SER A 320 20.70 -20.31 14.36
CA SER A 320 21.76 -20.88 13.50
C SER A 320 21.31 -21.10 12.05
N TYR A 321 19.99 -21.21 11.82
CA TYR A 321 19.41 -21.34 10.48
C TYR A 321 19.05 -19.99 9.85
N THR A 322 19.12 -18.90 10.64
CA THR A 322 18.56 -17.61 10.25
C THR A 322 19.63 -16.64 9.74
N HIS A 323 19.37 -16.08 8.56
CA HIS A 323 20.17 -15.01 7.95
C HIS A 323 19.26 -13.82 7.70
N PHE A 324 19.56 -12.68 8.30
CA PHE A 324 18.73 -11.48 8.10
C PHE A 324 19.54 -10.27 7.69
N GLU A 325 18.92 -9.41 6.91
CA GLU A 325 19.47 -8.11 6.49
C GLU A 325 18.35 -7.07 6.54
N THR A 326 18.66 -5.89 7.04
CA THR A 326 17.65 -4.82 7.15
C THR A 326 17.31 -4.20 5.80
N PHE A 327 18.22 -4.29 4.83
CA PHE A 327 18.01 -3.74 3.50
C PHE A 327 18.79 -4.54 2.45
N VAL A 328 18.11 -4.83 1.35
CA VAL A 328 18.70 -5.46 0.16
C VAL A 328 18.12 -4.71 -1.05
N PRO A 329 18.94 -4.38 -2.07
CA PRO A 329 18.42 -3.72 -3.28
C PRO A 329 17.27 -4.51 -3.93
N HIS A 330 16.29 -3.80 -4.47
CA HIS A 330 15.06 -4.42 -5.01
C HIS A 330 15.34 -5.53 -6.04
N GLU A 331 16.29 -5.32 -6.93
CA GLU A 331 16.68 -6.31 -7.94
C GLU A 331 17.11 -7.64 -7.28
N LYS A 332 17.89 -7.53 -6.20
CA LYS A 332 18.36 -8.70 -5.44
C LYS A 332 17.20 -9.37 -4.70
N VAL A 333 16.24 -8.58 -4.18
CA VAL A 333 15.01 -9.12 -3.56
C VAL A 333 14.25 -9.98 -4.59
N ILE A 334 14.09 -9.49 -5.81
CA ILE A 334 13.39 -10.23 -6.88
C ILE A 334 14.12 -11.55 -7.19
N GLU A 335 15.46 -11.54 -7.26
CA GLU A 335 16.26 -12.76 -7.45
C GLU A 335 16.00 -13.78 -6.34
N GLU A 336 16.02 -13.33 -5.10
CA GLU A 336 15.76 -14.20 -3.93
C GLU A 336 14.32 -14.73 -3.93
N LEU A 337 13.33 -13.89 -4.28
CA LEU A 337 11.93 -14.30 -4.43
C LEU A 337 11.77 -15.40 -5.50
N ALA A 338 12.49 -15.27 -6.60
CA ALA A 338 12.41 -16.23 -7.72
C ALA A 338 13.12 -17.56 -7.41
N SER A 339 14.02 -17.58 -6.43
CA SER A 339 14.91 -18.72 -6.18
C SER A 339 14.60 -19.50 -4.88
N CYS A 340 13.88 -18.93 -3.93
CA CYS A 340 13.60 -19.57 -2.64
C CYS A 340 12.71 -20.81 -2.78
N SER A 341 12.67 -21.62 -1.75
CA SER A 341 11.83 -22.84 -1.70
C SER A 341 10.42 -22.55 -1.24
N LEU A 342 10.27 -21.57 -0.32
CA LEU A 342 8.99 -21.23 0.31
C LEU A 342 8.98 -19.75 0.68
N LEU A 343 7.93 -19.05 0.32
CA LEU A 343 7.69 -17.67 0.76
C LEU A 343 6.84 -17.66 2.03
N LEU A 344 7.29 -16.92 3.04
CA LEU A 344 6.56 -16.73 4.29
C LEU A 344 5.87 -15.36 4.27
N LEU A 345 4.55 -15.39 4.39
CA LEU A 345 3.71 -14.19 4.34
C LEU A 345 2.90 -14.01 5.63
N PRO A 346 3.52 -13.46 6.70
CA PRO A 346 2.75 -13.16 7.91
C PRO A 346 1.97 -11.86 7.74
N LEU A 347 0.68 -11.90 8.03
CA LEU A 347 -0.19 -10.73 8.05
C LEU A 347 -0.21 -10.11 9.45
N ASN A 348 -0.78 -8.92 9.60
CA ASN A 348 -0.90 -8.29 10.93
C ASN A 348 -2.02 -8.97 11.74
N ASN A 349 -1.73 -9.35 12.97
CA ASN A 349 -2.71 -9.92 13.91
C ASN A 349 -3.37 -8.78 14.71
N VAL A 350 -4.28 -8.08 14.04
CA VAL A 350 -5.00 -6.90 14.58
C VAL A 350 -6.50 -7.04 14.31
N LYS A 351 -7.34 -6.20 14.93
CA LYS A 351 -8.80 -6.28 14.80
C LYS A 351 -9.28 -6.24 13.33
N SER A 352 -8.67 -5.43 12.50
CA SER A 352 -9.02 -5.29 11.07
C SER A 352 -8.29 -6.29 10.16
N GLN A 353 -7.70 -7.35 10.72
CA GLN A 353 -6.84 -8.27 9.97
C GLN A 353 -7.50 -8.86 8.71
N LYS A 354 -8.81 -9.02 8.71
CA LYS A 354 -9.55 -9.63 7.58
C LYS A 354 -9.43 -8.82 6.28
N GLY A 355 -9.38 -7.50 6.38
CA GLY A 355 -9.28 -6.61 5.22
C GLY A 355 -7.84 -6.31 4.78
N ILE A 356 -6.84 -6.83 5.48
CA ILE A 356 -5.45 -6.52 5.17
C ILE A 356 -4.97 -7.35 3.97
N VAL A 357 -4.76 -6.66 2.83
CA VAL A 357 -4.17 -7.26 1.63
C VAL A 357 -2.95 -6.40 1.28
N THR A 358 -1.79 -6.84 1.73
CA THR A 358 -0.54 -6.12 1.45
C THR A 358 -0.11 -6.30 -0.01
N GLY A 359 0.66 -5.38 -0.54
CA GLY A 359 1.22 -5.50 -1.89
C GLY A 359 2.07 -6.77 -2.08
N LYS A 360 2.63 -7.29 -1.00
CA LYS A 360 3.44 -8.51 -1.01
C LYS A 360 2.63 -9.75 -1.44
N VAL A 361 1.32 -9.79 -1.19
CA VAL A 361 0.46 -10.90 -1.65
C VAL A 361 0.67 -11.09 -3.16
N PHE A 362 0.56 -10.00 -3.91
CA PHE A 362 0.65 -10.05 -5.37
C PHE A 362 2.08 -10.27 -5.87
N GLU A 363 3.06 -9.67 -5.21
CA GLU A 363 4.48 -9.85 -5.53
C GLU A 363 4.92 -11.30 -5.31
N TYR A 364 4.49 -11.89 -4.20
CA TYR A 364 4.79 -13.30 -3.88
C TYR A 364 4.10 -14.23 -4.87
N LEU A 365 2.84 -13.98 -5.18
CA LEU A 365 2.10 -14.79 -6.16
C LEU A 365 2.78 -14.73 -7.55
N ALA A 366 3.27 -13.56 -7.93
CA ALA A 366 3.95 -13.35 -9.22
C ALA A 366 5.30 -14.05 -9.32
N SER A 367 5.94 -14.36 -8.19
CA SER A 367 7.24 -15.06 -8.17
C SER A 367 7.12 -16.56 -8.54
N GLU A 368 5.89 -17.08 -8.57
CA GLU A 368 5.61 -18.51 -8.84
C GLU A 368 6.24 -19.49 -7.83
N GLN A 369 6.51 -19.03 -6.60
CA GLN A 369 7.00 -19.90 -5.52
C GLN A 369 5.85 -20.30 -4.58
N PRO A 370 5.94 -21.45 -3.88
CA PRO A 370 4.97 -21.80 -2.85
C PRO A 370 4.90 -20.73 -1.76
N ILE A 371 3.70 -20.50 -1.22
CA ILE A 371 3.46 -19.46 -0.20
C ILE A 371 2.80 -20.07 1.04
N LEU A 372 3.45 -19.88 2.18
CA LEU A 372 2.85 -20.13 3.49
C LEU A 372 2.46 -18.77 4.09
N ALA A 373 1.17 -18.53 4.20
CA ALA A 373 0.63 -17.31 4.78
C ALA A 373 0.14 -17.57 6.20
N ILE A 374 0.39 -16.62 7.10
CA ILE A 374 -0.09 -16.67 8.48
C ILE A 374 -1.08 -15.52 8.68
N GLY A 375 -2.35 -15.88 8.93
CA GLY A 375 -3.40 -14.88 9.06
C GLY A 375 -4.79 -15.49 9.14
N PRO A 376 -5.84 -14.66 9.04
CA PRO A 376 -7.22 -15.16 9.16
C PRO A 376 -7.64 -15.93 7.90
N ALA A 377 -8.17 -17.14 8.11
CA ALA A 377 -8.63 -18.00 7.01
C ALA A 377 -9.84 -17.43 6.26
N ASP A 378 -10.60 -16.54 6.89
CA ASP A 378 -11.78 -15.88 6.32
C ASP A 378 -11.51 -14.44 5.88
N GLY A 379 -10.24 -14.06 5.73
CA GLY A 379 -9.87 -12.71 5.30
C GLY A 379 -9.71 -12.57 3.79
N ASP A 380 -9.58 -11.33 3.34
CA ASP A 380 -9.42 -11.00 1.91
C ASP A 380 -8.15 -11.60 1.30
N ALA A 381 -7.04 -11.61 2.05
CA ALA A 381 -5.80 -12.22 1.58
C ALA A 381 -5.98 -13.74 1.38
N ALA A 382 -6.69 -14.41 2.31
CA ALA A 382 -7.00 -15.84 2.19
C ALA A 382 -7.86 -16.11 0.95
N ALA A 383 -8.86 -15.26 0.69
CA ALA A 383 -9.71 -15.40 -0.49
C ALA A 383 -8.90 -15.34 -1.79
N ILE A 384 -7.97 -14.38 -1.88
CA ILE A 384 -7.09 -14.23 -3.06
C ILE A 384 -6.17 -15.45 -3.17
N LEU A 385 -5.53 -15.85 -2.08
CA LEU A 385 -4.58 -16.98 -2.07
C LEU A 385 -5.26 -18.30 -2.43
N ASN A 386 -6.49 -18.52 -1.94
CA ASN A 386 -7.23 -19.75 -2.20
C ASN A 386 -7.59 -19.95 -3.68
N GLU A 387 -7.60 -18.88 -4.46
CA GLU A 387 -7.77 -18.96 -5.93
C GLU A 387 -6.50 -19.40 -6.65
N GLN A 388 -5.36 -19.47 -5.93
CA GLN A 388 -4.04 -19.66 -6.53
C GLN A 388 -3.39 -20.97 -6.10
N GLU A 389 -2.75 -21.65 -7.04
CA GLU A 389 -1.99 -22.86 -6.74
C GLU A 389 -0.80 -22.56 -5.81
N GLY A 390 -0.41 -23.56 -5.02
CA GLY A 390 0.80 -23.51 -4.22
C GLY A 390 0.73 -22.55 -3.04
N THR A 391 -0.44 -22.41 -2.44
CA THR A 391 -0.64 -21.52 -1.28
C THR A 391 -1.24 -22.29 -0.10
N LEU A 392 -0.89 -21.88 1.11
CA LEU A 392 -1.48 -22.40 2.34
C LEU A 392 -1.61 -21.27 3.35
N MET A 393 -2.83 -21.05 3.86
CA MET A 393 -3.09 -20.07 4.94
C MET A 393 -3.26 -20.82 6.26
N VAL A 394 -2.53 -20.38 7.30
CA VAL A 394 -2.58 -20.94 8.65
C VAL A 394 -2.89 -19.82 9.64
N PRO A 395 -3.84 -19.99 10.57
CA PRO A 395 -4.11 -18.97 11.60
C PRO A 395 -2.90 -18.75 12.53
N PHE A 396 -2.78 -17.55 13.10
CA PHE A 396 -1.64 -17.14 13.91
C PHE A 396 -1.33 -18.07 15.09
N GLU A 397 -2.38 -18.50 15.80
CA GLU A 397 -2.23 -19.30 17.02
C GLU A 397 -2.14 -20.81 16.74
N THR A 398 -2.04 -21.20 15.49
CA THR A 398 -2.08 -22.61 15.06
C THR A 398 -0.68 -23.08 14.68
N ALA A 399 -0.30 -24.26 15.15
CA ALA A 399 0.94 -24.92 14.73
C ALA A 399 0.88 -25.18 13.21
N VAL A 400 1.95 -24.86 12.51
CA VAL A 400 2.03 -25.05 11.06
C VAL A 400 2.13 -26.54 10.74
N PRO A 401 1.31 -27.06 9.82
CA PRO A 401 1.39 -28.46 9.40
C PRO A 401 2.55 -28.66 8.42
N TRP A 402 3.79 -28.75 8.92
CA TRP A 402 5.01 -28.74 8.11
C TRP A 402 5.07 -29.85 7.08
N SER A 403 4.47 -31.05 7.35
CA SER A 403 4.37 -32.10 6.34
C SER A 403 3.58 -31.64 5.10
N LYS A 404 2.49 -30.88 5.30
CA LYS A 404 1.72 -30.30 4.21
C LYS A 404 2.51 -29.22 3.48
N VAL A 405 3.27 -28.42 4.23
CA VAL A 405 4.10 -27.35 3.65
C VAL A 405 5.19 -27.96 2.76
N MET A 406 5.84 -29.02 3.22
CA MET A 406 6.86 -29.72 2.42
C MET A 406 6.26 -30.27 1.13
N ALA A 407 5.09 -30.92 1.21
CA ALA A 407 4.37 -31.42 0.02
C ALA A 407 4.00 -30.27 -0.95
N LEU A 408 3.62 -29.11 -0.41
CA LEU A 408 3.32 -27.93 -1.21
C LEU A 408 4.55 -27.47 -2.02
N CYS A 409 5.75 -27.62 -1.44
CA CYS A 409 7.01 -27.20 -2.08
C CYS A 409 7.52 -28.19 -3.14
N ASP A 410 6.94 -29.40 -3.24
CA ASP A 410 7.35 -30.40 -4.22
C ASP A 410 6.92 -30.06 -5.66
N THR A 411 5.95 -29.14 -5.80
CA THR A 411 5.42 -28.76 -7.12
C THR A 411 5.55 -27.26 -7.34
N LYS A 412 5.90 -26.87 -8.56
CA LYS A 412 5.96 -25.47 -8.93
C LYS A 412 4.55 -24.98 -9.33
N PRO A 413 4.01 -23.96 -8.66
CA PRO A 413 2.68 -23.45 -9.02
C PRO A 413 2.63 -22.81 -10.41
N ASN A 414 1.50 -22.98 -11.09
CA ASN A 414 1.22 -22.26 -12.34
C ASN A 414 0.04 -21.29 -12.12
N ARG A 415 0.33 -20.02 -12.06
CA ARG A 415 -0.65 -18.98 -11.75
C ARG A 415 -0.92 -18.01 -12.91
N LYS A 416 -0.43 -18.31 -14.13
CA LYS A 416 -0.50 -17.37 -15.24
C LYS A 416 -1.91 -16.83 -15.51
N GLU A 417 -2.89 -17.72 -15.57
CA GLU A 417 -4.28 -17.34 -15.87
C GLU A 417 -5.00 -16.76 -14.65
N THR A 418 -4.87 -17.41 -13.49
CA THR A 418 -5.57 -17.01 -12.26
C THR A 418 -5.06 -15.71 -11.69
N LEU A 419 -3.81 -15.35 -11.97
CA LEU A 419 -3.20 -14.12 -11.46
C LEU A 419 -3.37 -12.93 -12.41
N LEU A 420 -3.67 -13.15 -13.70
CA LEU A 420 -3.78 -12.09 -14.69
C LEU A 420 -4.72 -10.95 -14.27
N PRO A 421 -5.90 -11.20 -13.66
CA PRO A 421 -6.79 -10.11 -13.24
C PRO A 421 -6.17 -9.14 -12.23
N TYR A 422 -5.09 -9.54 -11.56
CA TYR A 422 -4.36 -8.74 -10.58
C TYR A 422 -3.13 -8.04 -11.17
N SER A 423 -2.87 -8.18 -12.47
CA SER A 423 -1.82 -7.40 -13.11
C SER A 423 -2.21 -5.91 -13.09
N ARG A 424 -1.23 -5.05 -12.88
CA ARG A 424 -1.49 -3.60 -12.82
C ARG A 424 -2.09 -3.06 -14.12
N ALA A 425 -1.79 -3.69 -15.25
CA ALA A 425 -2.38 -3.34 -16.53
C ALA A 425 -3.91 -3.61 -16.53
N GLU A 426 -4.34 -4.79 -16.07
CA GLU A 426 -5.76 -5.13 -15.99
C GLU A 426 -6.51 -4.26 -14.97
N LEU A 427 -5.86 -3.96 -13.83
CA LEU A 427 -6.44 -3.07 -12.84
C LEU A 427 -6.57 -1.64 -13.36
N ALA A 428 -5.60 -1.18 -14.16
CA ALA A 428 -5.66 0.15 -14.80
C ALA A 428 -6.82 0.24 -15.80
N LYS A 429 -7.18 -0.87 -16.46
CA LYS A 429 -8.36 -0.91 -17.35
C LYS A 429 -9.65 -0.64 -16.59
N LYS A 430 -9.76 -1.13 -15.33
CA LYS A 430 -10.91 -0.85 -14.48
C LYS A 430 -11.00 0.64 -14.15
N MET A 431 -9.86 1.26 -13.84
CA MET A 431 -9.79 2.71 -13.59
C MET A 431 -10.14 3.50 -14.86
N HIS A 432 -9.64 3.07 -16.01
CA HIS A 432 -9.97 3.65 -17.31
C HIS A 432 -11.49 3.61 -17.56
N GLN A 433 -12.15 2.47 -17.29
CA GLN A 433 -13.59 2.35 -17.44
C GLN A 433 -14.37 3.35 -16.58
N LEU A 434 -13.94 3.56 -15.34
CA LEU A 434 -14.56 4.57 -14.47
C LEU A 434 -14.39 5.98 -15.05
N LEU A 435 -13.20 6.29 -15.56
CA LEU A 435 -12.94 7.59 -16.21
C LEU A 435 -13.82 7.78 -17.44
N GLU A 436 -13.93 6.77 -18.30
CA GLU A 436 -14.75 6.85 -19.52
C GLU A 436 -16.24 7.09 -19.17
N THR A 437 -16.74 6.50 -18.08
CA THR A 437 -18.13 6.69 -17.64
C THR A 437 -18.46 8.16 -17.38
N HIS A 438 -17.50 8.96 -16.93
CA HIS A 438 -17.71 10.34 -16.54
C HIS A 438 -17.17 11.37 -17.56
N CYS A 439 -16.37 10.92 -18.54
CA CYS A 439 -15.65 11.81 -19.45
C CYS A 439 -16.02 11.60 -20.92
N ALA A 440 -17.00 10.75 -21.22
CA ALA A 440 -17.47 10.42 -22.56
C ALA A 440 -18.32 11.56 -23.17
#